data_3bd07a474bcb0d68216e230d931e5ab9
#
_entry.id   3bd07a474bcb0d68216e230d931e5ab9
#
_cell.length_a   1.000
_cell.length_b   1.000
_cell.length_c   1.000
_cell.angle_alpha   90.00
_cell.angle_beta   90.00
_cell.angle_gamma   90.00
#
_symmetry.space_group_name_H-M   'P 1'
#
loop_
_entity.id
_entity.type
_entity.pdbx_description
1 polymer ?
#
loop_
_entity_poly.entity_id
_entity_poly.type
_entity_poly.pdbx_seq_one_letter_code
_entity_poly.pdbx_strand_id
1 'polypeptide(L)'
;VVGYEYTAQEVYIQIQKDVAFYGEKGGVTFSGGECMMQIEPLAEVLKMCKENGIHTAVDTAGYVPFENFEKILPYTDLFLYDIKLFDSEKHKKYTGVSNKLILENLKKLFSLGTKIWIRIPIIPSVNDNIDEMRGSTGYIFKHEVEINNAAGDGFSHGSNGFKYSLY
;
A
#
# COMPACT_ATOMS: atom_id res chain seq x y z
N VAL A 1 -21.48 -14.44 -7.85
CA VAL A 1 -20.32 -14.27 -6.97
C VAL A 1 -19.19 -15.06 -7.61
N VAL A 2 -18.09 -14.40 -7.93
CA VAL A 2 -16.87 -15.04 -8.43
C VAL A 2 -15.88 -15.01 -7.29
N GLY A 3 -15.60 -16.15 -6.68
CA GLY A 3 -14.63 -16.28 -5.59
C GLY A 3 -14.90 -17.53 -4.75
N TYR A 4 -13.90 -17.88 -3.96
CA TYR A 4 -13.98 -18.96 -2.98
C TYR A 4 -13.90 -18.34 -1.59
N GLU A 5 -14.61 -18.91 -0.63
CA GLU A 5 -14.48 -18.55 0.77
C GLU A 5 -13.35 -19.38 1.39
N TYR A 6 -12.42 -18.69 2.05
CA TYR A 6 -11.32 -19.29 2.79
C TYR A 6 -11.27 -18.71 4.19
N THR A 7 -10.96 -19.52 5.15
CA THR A 7 -10.54 -19.09 6.49
C THR A 7 -9.11 -18.52 6.44
N ALA A 8 -8.74 -17.69 7.41
CA ALA A 8 -7.37 -17.19 7.53
C ALA A 8 -6.33 -18.34 7.60
N GLN A 9 -6.68 -19.44 8.28
CA GLN A 9 -5.84 -20.63 8.37
C GLN A 9 -5.64 -21.31 7.01
N GLU A 10 -6.68 -21.43 6.20
CA GLU A 10 -6.58 -22.02 4.85
C GLU A 10 -5.73 -21.15 3.92
N VAL A 11 -5.87 -19.81 4.00
CA VAL A 11 -5.00 -18.87 3.26
C VAL A 11 -3.56 -19.05 3.72
N TYR A 12 -3.30 -19.11 5.02
CA TYR A 12 -1.96 -19.31 5.55
C TYR A 12 -1.32 -20.61 5.07
N ILE A 13 -2.09 -21.73 5.03
CA ILE A 13 -1.61 -23.01 4.48
C ILE A 13 -1.21 -22.88 3.01
N GLN A 14 -1.91 -22.08 2.21
CA GLN A 14 -1.48 -21.81 0.82
C GLN A 14 -0.17 -21.03 0.77
N ILE A 15 -0.04 -19.97 1.59
CA ILE A 15 1.18 -19.17 1.70
C ILE A 15 2.39 -20.05 2.05
N GLN A 16 2.23 -20.98 2.98
CA GLN A 16 3.30 -21.88 3.40
C GLN A 16 3.86 -22.76 2.27
N LYS A 17 3.07 -23.11 1.27
CA LYS A 17 3.53 -23.89 0.11
C LYS A 17 4.57 -23.16 -0.72
N ASP A 18 4.51 -21.82 -0.72
CA ASP A 18 5.36 -20.97 -1.54
C ASP A 18 6.58 -20.41 -0.77
N VAL A 19 6.69 -20.65 0.53
CA VAL A 19 7.78 -20.13 1.38
C VAL A 19 9.17 -20.47 0.84
N ALA A 20 9.35 -21.67 0.27
CA ALA A 20 10.62 -22.09 -0.33
C ALA A 20 11.05 -21.21 -1.52
N PHE A 21 10.13 -20.49 -2.14
CA PHE A 21 10.39 -19.61 -3.29
C PHE A 21 10.63 -18.16 -2.91
N TYR A 22 10.36 -17.75 -1.66
CA TYR A 22 10.52 -16.34 -1.23
C TYR A 22 11.98 -15.91 -1.12
N GLY A 23 12.91 -16.83 -0.88
CA GLY A 23 14.32 -16.51 -0.66
C GLY A 23 14.49 -15.52 0.51
N GLU A 24 15.57 -14.72 0.45
CA GLU A 24 15.89 -13.75 1.52
C GLU A 24 15.07 -12.44 1.45
N LYS A 25 14.47 -12.12 0.30
CA LYS A 25 13.85 -10.82 0.03
C LYS A 25 12.36 -10.91 -0.36
N GLY A 26 11.85 -12.11 -0.53
CA GLY A 26 10.47 -12.33 -0.90
C GLY A 26 9.54 -12.40 0.31
N GLY A 27 8.25 -12.57 0.02
CA GLY A 27 7.20 -12.66 1.02
C GLY A 27 5.84 -12.74 0.36
N VAL A 28 4.81 -12.40 1.11
CA VAL A 28 3.43 -12.41 0.63
C VAL A 28 2.85 -11.00 0.55
N THR A 29 2.12 -10.73 -0.53
CA THR A 29 1.34 -9.48 -0.68
C THR A 29 -0.14 -9.80 -0.63
N PHE A 30 -0.84 -9.15 0.29
CA PHE A 30 -2.31 -9.19 0.39
C PHE A 30 -2.89 -8.06 -0.45
N SER A 31 -3.66 -8.42 -1.46
CA SER A 31 -4.23 -7.51 -2.45
C SER A 31 -5.62 -8.02 -2.88
N GLY A 32 -6.17 -7.45 -3.96
CA GLY A 32 -7.44 -7.87 -4.57
C GLY A 32 -8.65 -7.16 -3.99
N GLY A 33 -9.42 -6.45 -4.82
CA GLY A 33 -10.43 -5.50 -4.36
C GLY A 33 -9.83 -4.50 -3.37
N GLU A 34 -10.33 -4.48 -2.14
CA GLU A 34 -9.69 -3.82 -1.00
C GLU A 34 -9.61 -4.85 0.14
N CYS A 35 -8.42 -5.41 0.36
CA CYS A 35 -8.23 -6.48 1.36
C CYS A 35 -8.55 -6.03 2.78
N MET A 36 -8.38 -4.74 3.08
CA MET A 36 -8.69 -4.17 4.40
C MET A 36 -10.19 -4.06 4.70
N MET A 37 -11.07 -4.34 3.73
CA MET A 37 -12.51 -4.51 4.00
C MET A 37 -12.81 -5.80 4.78
N GLN A 38 -11.89 -6.76 4.77
CA GLN A 38 -11.97 -8.01 5.53
C GLN A 38 -10.91 -8.01 6.64
N ILE A 39 -10.96 -7.01 7.50
CA ILE A 39 -9.87 -6.68 8.42
C ILE A 39 -9.57 -7.78 9.45
N GLU A 40 -10.58 -8.48 9.96
CA GLU A 40 -10.36 -9.50 10.99
C GLU A 40 -9.59 -10.73 10.42
N PRO A 41 -10.02 -11.38 9.32
CA PRO A 41 -9.24 -12.47 8.74
C PRO A 41 -7.89 -12.00 8.17
N LEU A 42 -7.80 -10.76 7.67
CA LEU A 42 -6.53 -10.20 7.23
C LEU A 42 -5.54 -10.06 8.39
N ALA A 43 -5.96 -9.52 9.53
CA ALA A 43 -5.11 -9.38 10.71
C ALA A 43 -4.64 -10.75 11.24
N GLU A 44 -5.53 -11.76 11.23
CA GLU A 44 -5.20 -13.11 11.66
C GLU A 44 -4.13 -13.75 10.78
N VAL A 45 -4.28 -13.69 9.44
CA VAL A 45 -3.29 -14.29 8.53
C VAL A 45 -1.96 -13.51 8.52
N LEU A 46 -1.99 -12.18 8.61
CA LEU A 46 -0.78 -11.36 8.74
C LEU A 46 0.01 -11.71 10.00
N LYS A 47 -0.69 -11.89 11.13
CA LYS A 47 -0.08 -12.33 12.39
C LYS A 47 0.61 -13.68 12.24
N MET A 48 -0.06 -14.68 11.64
CA MET A 48 0.54 -15.99 11.40
C MET A 48 1.79 -15.90 10.51
N CYS A 49 1.75 -15.07 9.46
CA CYS A 49 2.92 -14.82 8.62
C CYS A 49 4.08 -14.23 9.43
N LYS A 50 3.80 -13.19 10.21
CA LYS A 50 4.82 -12.50 11.02
C LYS A 50 5.45 -13.40 12.05
N GLU A 51 4.68 -14.21 12.77
CA GLU A 51 5.14 -15.18 13.76
C GLU A 51 6.03 -16.27 13.15
N ASN A 52 5.90 -16.52 11.84
CA ASN A 52 6.71 -17.51 11.11
C ASN A 52 7.80 -16.87 10.21
N GLY A 53 8.11 -15.59 10.43
CA GLY A 53 9.20 -14.89 9.73
C GLY A 53 8.95 -14.63 8.24
N ILE A 54 7.70 -14.70 7.80
CA ILE A 54 7.30 -14.40 6.41
C ILE A 54 7.08 -12.89 6.29
N HIS A 55 7.82 -12.24 5.38
CA HIS A 55 7.65 -10.81 5.08
C HIS A 55 6.28 -10.54 4.48
N THR A 56 5.60 -9.51 4.97
CA THR A 56 4.22 -9.19 4.60
C THR A 56 4.12 -7.83 3.95
N ALA A 57 3.36 -7.75 2.86
CA ALA A 57 2.95 -6.49 2.26
C ALA A 57 1.43 -6.41 2.14
N VAL A 58 0.87 -5.23 2.38
CA VAL A 58 -0.57 -4.96 2.23
C VAL A 58 -0.76 -3.90 1.14
N ASP A 59 -1.52 -4.27 0.12
CA ASP A 59 -1.87 -3.44 -1.02
C ASP A 59 -3.25 -2.81 -0.81
N THR A 60 -3.30 -1.48 -0.67
CA THR A 60 -4.51 -0.76 -0.29
C THR A 60 -4.64 0.59 -0.98
N ALA A 61 -5.88 0.99 -1.27
CA ALA A 61 -6.22 2.35 -1.65
C ALA A 61 -6.38 3.29 -0.43
N GLY A 62 -6.32 2.77 0.78
CA GLY A 62 -6.35 3.55 2.02
C GLY A 62 -7.70 4.15 2.40
N TYR A 63 -8.78 3.81 1.69
CA TYR A 63 -10.13 4.33 1.98
C TYR A 63 -10.87 3.44 2.99
N VAL A 64 -10.30 3.33 4.18
CA VAL A 64 -10.85 2.57 5.32
C VAL A 64 -10.66 3.36 6.62
N PRO A 65 -11.42 3.08 7.69
CA PRO A 65 -11.14 3.65 9.02
C PRO A 65 -9.70 3.38 9.46
N PHE A 66 -9.07 4.34 10.15
CA PHE A 66 -7.67 4.20 10.58
C PHE A 66 -7.47 3.04 11.56
N GLU A 67 -8.49 2.71 12.32
CA GLU A 67 -8.53 1.56 13.23
C GLU A 67 -8.22 0.22 12.52
N ASN A 68 -8.53 0.12 11.22
CA ASN A 68 -8.16 -1.05 10.43
C ASN A 68 -6.64 -1.12 10.25
N PHE A 69 -5.98 0.01 10.02
CA PHE A 69 -4.52 0.06 9.97
C PHE A 69 -3.91 -0.33 11.32
N GLU A 70 -4.43 0.23 12.43
CA GLU A 70 -3.93 -0.04 13.78
C GLU A 70 -3.92 -1.54 14.10
N LYS A 71 -4.94 -2.30 13.64
CA LYS A 71 -5.03 -3.74 13.84
C LYS A 71 -3.92 -4.52 13.14
N ILE A 72 -3.46 -4.06 11.98
CA ILE A 72 -2.50 -4.81 11.16
C ILE A 72 -1.08 -4.24 11.18
N LEU A 73 -0.89 -3.01 11.67
CA LEU A 73 0.42 -2.36 11.79
C LEU A 73 1.51 -3.25 12.42
N PRO A 74 1.24 -3.98 13.52
CA PRO A 74 2.25 -4.82 14.16
C PRO A 74 2.71 -6.00 13.29
N TYR A 75 1.92 -6.37 12.28
CA TYR A 75 2.10 -7.57 11.46
C TYR A 75 2.42 -7.26 10.00
N THR A 76 2.49 -5.97 9.62
CA THR A 76 2.74 -5.54 8.24
C THR A 76 4.12 -4.94 8.10
N ASP A 77 4.94 -5.50 7.22
CA ASP A 77 6.30 -5.01 6.96
C ASP A 77 6.34 -3.89 5.92
N LEU A 78 5.34 -3.84 5.01
CA LEU A 78 5.27 -2.87 3.91
C LEU A 78 3.82 -2.58 3.53
N PHE A 79 3.48 -1.31 3.35
CA PHE A 79 2.25 -0.93 2.66
C PHE A 79 2.55 -0.51 1.21
N LEU A 80 1.82 -1.09 0.27
CA LEU A 80 1.72 -0.62 -1.11
C LEU A 80 0.49 0.28 -1.16
N TYR A 81 0.70 1.60 -1.21
CA TYR A 81 -0.36 2.57 -0.98
C TYR A 81 -0.70 3.33 -2.27
N ASP A 82 -1.92 3.14 -2.76
CA ASP A 82 -2.36 3.74 -4.01
C ASP A 82 -2.94 5.14 -3.82
N ILE A 83 -2.36 6.13 -4.49
CA ILE A 83 -2.95 7.47 -4.66
C ILE A 83 -3.33 7.63 -6.14
N LYS A 84 -4.63 7.55 -6.43
CA LYS A 84 -5.11 7.59 -7.83
C LYS A 84 -5.15 9.00 -8.41
N LEU A 85 -5.54 9.98 -7.59
CA LEU A 85 -5.62 11.39 -7.94
C LEU A 85 -5.38 12.23 -6.69
N PHE A 86 -4.65 13.34 -6.87
CA PHE A 86 -4.35 14.24 -5.75
C PHE A 86 -5.43 15.29 -5.54
N ASP A 87 -5.99 15.83 -6.64
CA ASP A 87 -7.13 16.72 -6.58
C ASP A 87 -8.38 15.99 -6.07
N SER A 88 -8.97 16.51 -4.98
CA SER A 88 -10.08 15.85 -4.28
C SER A 88 -11.38 15.80 -5.12
N GLU A 89 -11.65 16.83 -5.91
CA GLU A 89 -12.85 16.89 -6.74
C GLU A 89 -12.71 15.95 -7.94
N LYS A 90 -11.53 15.92 -8.57
CA LYS A 90 -11.24 14.94 -9.61
C LYS A 90 -11.29 13.51 -9.06
N HIS A 91 -10.69 13.27 -7.87
CA HIS A 91 -10.75 11.96 -7.24
C HIS A 91 -12.20 11.50 -7.05
N LYS A 92 -13.04 12.38 -6.49
CA LYS A 92 -14.48 12.10 -6.31
C LYS A 92 -15.20 11.84 -7.63
N LYS A 93 -14.86 12.59 -8.68
CA LYS A 93 -15.47 12.43 -10.02
C LYS A 93 -15.15 11.04 -10.61
N TYR A 94 -13.93 10.53 -10.46
CA TYR A 94 -13.50 9.30 -11.11
C TYR A 94 -13.63 8.05 -10.25
N THR A 95 -13.64 8.18 -8.92
CA THR A 95 -13.71 7.05 -7.98
C THR A 95 -15.00 6.99 -7.17
N GLY A 96 -15.80 8.06 -7.21
CA GLY A 96 -17.04 8.19 -6.42
C GLY A 96 -16.82 8.74 -5.01
N VAL A 97 -15.59 8.82 -4.50
CA VAL A 97 -15.28 9.26 -3.14
C VAL A 97 -14.16 10.32 -3.10
N SER A 98 -14.14 11.14 -2.06
CA SER A 98 -13.05 12.10 -1.81
C SER A 98 -11.79 11.36 -1.34
N ASN A 99 -10.61 11.87 -1.69
CA ASN A 99 -9.33 11.35 -1.21
C ASN A 99 -8.92 11.84 0.18
N LYS A 100 -9.74 12.64 0.87
CA LYS A 100 -9.38 13.23 2.18
C LYS A 100 -8.98 12.16 3.20
N LEU A 101 -9.84 11.15 3.37
CA LEU A 101 -9.56 10.03 4.29
C LEU A 101 -8.28 9.29 3.90
N ILE A 102 -8.06 9.06 2.60
CA ILE A 102 -6.86 8.41 2.07
C ILE A 102 -5.60 9.18 2.48
N LEU A 103 -5.59 10.51 2.26
CA LEU A 103 -4.44 11.36 2.58
C LEU A 103 -4.24 11.53 4.10
N GLU A 104 -5.31 11.57 4.88
CA GLU A 104 -5.24 11.59 6.35
C GLU A 104 -4.64 10.30 6.91
N ASN A 105 -5.07 9.15 6.40
CA ASN A 105 -4.52 7.85 6.76
C ASN A 105 -3.03 7.74 6.41
N LEU A 106 -2.66 8.15 5.19
CA LEU A 106 -1.26 8.17 4.75
C LEU A 106 -0.39 9.03 5.67
N LYS A 107 -0.87 10.23 6.05
CA LYS A 107 -0.16 11.13 6.96
C LYS A 107 0.05 10.49 8.35
N LYS A 108 -0.96 9.81 8.87
CA LYS A 108 -0.84 9.09 10.15
C LYS A 108 0.17 7.95 10.06
N LEU A 109 0.14 7.15 8.98
CA LEU A 109 1.10 6.09 8.74
C LEU A 109 2.55 6.63 8.67
N PHE A 110 2.78 7.76 8.01
CA PHE A 110 4.08 8.43 8.01
C PHE A 110 4.53 8.84 9.42
N SER A 111 3.64 9.43 10.20
CA SER A 111 3.97 9.86 11.57
C SER A 111 4.34 8.70 12.49
N LEU A 112 3.91 7.47 12.15
CA LEU A 112 4.27 6.24 12.87
C LEU A 112 5.57 5.58 12.36
N GLY A 113 6.23 6.17 11.35
CA GLY A 113 7.45 5.61 10.76
C GLY A 113 7.21 4.32 9.97
N THR A 114 6.00 4.12 9.47
CA THR A 114 5.61 2.92 8.73
C THR A 114 6.30 2.87 7.37
N LYS A 115 6.73 1.70 6.94
CA LYS A 115 7.32 1.49 5.62
C LYS A 115 6.23 1.48 4.56
N ILE A 116 6.30 2.41 3.60
CA ILE A 116 5.26 2.60 2.59
C ILE A 116 5.90 2.77 1.21
N TRP A 117 5.35 2.07 0.22
CA TRP A 117 5.56 2.37 -1.19
C TRP A 117 4.30 3.02 -1.74
N ILE A 118 4.42 4.29 -2.13
CA ILE A 118 3.32 4.98 -2.78
C ILE A 118 3.33 4.64 -4.27
N ARG A 119 2.18 4.26 -4.79
CA ARG A 119 1.94 4.00 -6.20
C ARG A 119 0.95 5.02 -6.73
N ILE A 120 1.27 5.61 -7.87
CA ILE A 120 0.43 6.58 -8.57
C ILE A 120 0.23 6.07 -9.99
N PRO A 121 -0.92 5.42 -10.29
CA PRO A 121 -1.22 4.98 -11.65
C PRO A 121 -1.41 6.20 -12.55
N ILE A 122 -0.62 6.30 -13.62
CA ILE A 122 -0.75 7.39 -14.59
C ILE A 122 -1.81 7.00 -15.62
N ILE A 123 -2.87 7.80 -15.65
CA ILE A 123 -4.01 7.61 -16.56
C ILE A 123 -4.02 8.74 -17.58
N PRO A 124 -3.80 8.44 -18.88
CA PRO A 124 -3.80 9.46 -19.93
C PRO A 124 -5.05 10.34 -19.90
N SER A 125 -4.86 11.65 -20.04
CA SER A 125 -5.90 12.69 -20.04
C SER A 125 -6.66 12.86 -18.70
N VAL A 126 -6.22 12.18 -17.64
CA VAL A 126 -6.82 12.29 -16.29
C VAL A 126 -5.84 12.91 -15.31
N ASN A 127 -4.67 12.28 -15.09
CA ASN A 127 -3.67 12.72 -14.14
C ASN A 127 -2.23 12.78 -14.72
N ASP A 128 -2.09 12.73 -16.05
CA ASP A 128 -0.83 12.81 -16.78
C ASP A 128 -0.30 14.24 -16.99
N ASN A 129 -0.90 15.22 -16.34
CA ASN A 129 -0.48 16.61 -16.42
C ASN A 129 0.46 17.02 -15.27
N ILE A 130 1.28 18.03 -15.55
CA ILE A 130 2.34 18.52 -14.63
C ILE A 130 1.79 18.96 -13.26
N ASP A 131 0.58 19.54 -13.21
CA ASP A 131 0.04 20.08 -11.96
C ASP A 131 -0.39 18.97 -11.02
N GLU A 132 -1.01 17.90 -11.53
CA GLU A 132 -1.32 16.69 -10.77
C GLU A 132 -0.05 15.98 -10.29
N MET A 133 0.95 15.85 -11.16
CA MET A 133 2.23 15.23 -10.80
C MET A 133 2.97 16.05 -9.74
N ARG A 134 2.99 17.39 -9.86
CA ARG A 134 3.58 18.27 -8.84
C ARG A 134 2.80 18.27 -7.53
N GLY A 135 1.47 18.21 -7.58
CA GLY A 135 0.63 18.07 -6.40
C GLY A 135 0.95 16.78 -5.64
N SER A 136 1.03 15.68 -6.37
CA SER A 136 1.37 14.37 -5.82
C SER A 136 2.78 14.34 -5.23
N THR A 137 3.79 14.78 -5.98
CA THR A 137 5.18 14.82 -5.54
C THR A 137 5.41 15.84 -4.43
N GLY A 138 4.82 17.03 -4.52
CA GLY A 138 4.94 18.07 -3.50
C GLY A 138 4.38 17.66 -2.15
N TYR A 139 3.27 16.93 -2.12
CA TYR A 139 2.74 16.37 -0.88
C TYR A 139 3.68 15.32 -0.27
N ILE A 140 4.20 14.44 -1.13
CA ILE A 140 5.11 13.38 -0.75
C ILE A 140 6.41 13.98 -0.19
N PHE A 141 7.05 14.93 -0.89
CA PHE A 141 8.29 15.60 -0.44
C PHE A 141 8.12 16.39 0.87
N LYS A 142 6.96 16.98 1.08
CA LYS A 142 6.70 17.73 2.32
C LYS A 142 6.69 16.84 3.57
N HIS A 143 6.54 15.53 3.40
CA HIS A 143 6.49 14.54 4.46
C HIS A 143 7.71 13.59 4.49
N GLU A 144 8.85 14.02 3.89
CA GLU A 144 10.12 13.27 3.86
C GLU A 144 10.00 11.85 3.26
N VAL A 145 9.49 11.79 2.06
CA VAL A 145 9.31 10.53 1.34
C VAL A 145 10.32 10.41 0.21
N GLU A 146 11.09 9.31 0.17
CA GLU A 146 12.00 9.02 -0.94
C GLU A 146 11.27 8.52 -2.18
N ILE A 147 11.50 9.15 -3.33
CA ILE A 147 10.98 8.75 -4.62
C ILE A 147 12.02 7.88 -5.34
N ASN A 148 11.69 6.64 -5.65
CA ASN A 148 12.47 5.83 -6.58
C ASN A 148 11.71 5.74 -7.91
N ASN A 149 12.21 6.42 -8.95
CA ASN A 149 11.74 6.26 -10.31
C ASN A 149 12.13 4.87 -10.83
N ALA A 150 11.16 4.05 -11.18
CA ALA A 150 11.38 2.75 -11.81
C ALA A 150 11.74 2.83 -13.32
N ALA A 151 12.07 4.02 -13.82
CA ALA A 151 12.69 4.21 -15.14
C ALA A 151 14.17 4.57 -14.93
N GLY A 152 15.02 3.56 -15.03
CA GLY A 152 16.48 3.54 -15.07
C GLY A 152 17.21 4.82 -14.74
N ASP A 153 18.02 4.74 -13.75
CA ASP A 153 19.18 5.49 -13.33
C ASP A 153 19.05 5.97 -11.88
N GLY A 154 19.89 5.35 -11.07
CA GLY A 154 19.87 5.45 -9.63
C GLY A 154 20.08 6.87 -9.09
N PHE A 155 19.27 7.20 -8.13
CA PHE A 155 19.64 8.12 -7.06
C PHE A 155 19.24 7.50 -5.72
N SER A 156 20.24 7.01 -5.02
CA SER A 156 20.15 6.67 -3.62
C SER A 156 20.53 7.89 -2.81
N HIS A 157 19.67 8.35 -1.92
CA HIS A 157 20.09 9.04 -0.68
C HIS A 157 18.91 9.07 0.28
N GLY A 158 19.16 8.61 1.50
CA GLY A 158 18.26 8.77 2.64
C GLY A 158 17.88 7.48 3.36
N SER A 159 17.99 7.49 4.65
CA SER A 159 18.05 6.33 5.55
C SER A 159 16.71 5.79 6.06
N ASN A 160 15.56 6.11 5.44
CA ASN A 160 14.26 5.53 5.80
C ASN A 160 13.51 5.15 4.52
N GLY A 161 13.52 3.86 4.23
CA GLY A 161 13.20 3.29 2.93
C GLY A 161 11.75 3.38 2.48
N PHE A 162 11.42 4.44 1.75
CA PHE A 162 10.20 4.51 0.97
C PHE A 162 10.53 4.37 -0.53
N LYS A 163 9.74 3.59 -1.25
CA LYS A 163 9.91 3.40 -2.70
C LYS A 163 8.60 3.72 -3.42
N TYR A 164 8.70 4.30 -4.61
CA TYR A 164 7.57 4.55 -5.51
C TYR A 164 7.71 3.74 -6.78
N SER A 165 6.58 3.35 -7.34
CA SER A 165 6.49 2.83 -8.69
C SER A 165 5.46 3.66 -9.45
N LEU A 166 5.86 4.21 -10.60
CA LEU A 166 4.97 4.81 -11.59
C LEU A 166 4.72 3.71 -12.65
N TYR A 167 3.46 3.34 -12.85
CA TYR A 167 3.02 2.45 -13.92
C TYR A 167 2.24 3.23 -14.97
#